data_b12026e9ec4004dcf109dec0ba5a9d2a
#
_entry.id   b12026e9ec4004dcf109dec0ba5a9d2a
#
_cell.length_a   1.000
_cell.length_b   1.000
_cell.length_c   1.000
_cell.angle_alpha   90.00
_cell.angle_beta   90.00
_cell.angle_gamma   90.00
#
_symmetry.space_group_name_H-M   'P 1'
#
loop_
_entity.id
_entity.type
_entity.pdbx_description
1 polymer ?
#
loop_
_entity_poly.entity_id
_entity_poly.type
_entity_poly.pdbx_seq_one_letter_code
_entity_poly.pdbx_strand_id
1 'polypeptide(L)'
;APILNPEPALAAAAQAEQDKTQTTNESSDAPPKLKVSKVKEASEFGKVAVIYGGNSNERSVSLDSGAAVLQALQNQGVDATHFDPKHQDITELRQYDRVFNVLHGRGGEDGLLQGVLQWFNIPQTGSGILASALGMDKVRTKQLWQGCGLSTAPFSILTAETDWQQVVNMLGLPLIIKPVHEGSSIGMTKVNNLDELPAAYATAVQCGDVVMAERWITGREFTIVIIDDEAYPVIRLEPADITNFYDFEAKYNRNDTSYYIPCGLSISDEKHLQDLSLSAFRAVGATGWGRIDAMQDEAGNFWLLEINTVPGMTSHSLVPMAAKAHGMDFESLCWHILAQTV
;
A
#
# COMPACT_ATOMS: atom_id res chain seq x y z
N ALA A 1 9.46 -20.81 -32.69
CA ALA A 1 10.29 -20.67 -31.48
C ALA A 1 10.03 -21.86 -30.57
N PRO A 2 11.03 -22.57 -30.05
CA PRO A 2 10.82 -23.73 -29.19
C PRO A 2 10.35 -23.28 -27.80
N ILE A 3 9.30 -23.92 -27.33
CA ILE A 3 8.75 -23.78 -25.96
C ILE A 3 9.77 -24.44 -25.01
N LEU A 4 10.36 -23.66 -24.12
CA LEU A 4 11.24 -24.16 -23.05
C LEU A 4 10.38 -24.92 -22.02
N ASN A 5 10.74 -26.16 -21.77
CA ASN A 5 10.10 -27.05 -20.81
C ASN A 5 10.52 -26.64 -19.39
N PRO A 6 9.58 -26.34 -18.46
CA PRO A 6 9.87 -25.83 -17.10
C PRO A 6 10.26 -26.93 -16.08
N GLU A 7 10.29 -28.21 -16.42
CA GLU A 7 10.50 -29.29 -15.44
C GLU A 7 11.84 -29.29 -14.68
N PRO A 8 12.99 -28.81 -15.20
CA PRO A 8 14.23 -28.86 -14.40
C PRO A 8 14.32 -27.81 -13.28
N ALA A 9 13.55 -26.71 -13.37
CA ALA A 9 13.60 -25.65 -12.36
C ALA A 9 12.79 -25.97 -11.09
N LEU A 10 11.72 -26.76 -11.22
CA LEU A 10 10.89 -27.20 -10.09
C LEU A 10 11.54 -28.29 -9.23
N ALA A 11 12.37 -29.15 -9.83
CA ALA A 11 13.08 -30.21 -9.11
C ALA A 11 14.22 -29.66 -8.23
N ALA A 12 14.87 -28.57 -8.66
CA ALA A 12 15.94 -27.94 -7.89
C ALA A 12 15.43 -27.17 -6.66
N ALA A 13 14.22 -26.62 -6.73
CA ALA A 13 13.58 -25.91 -5.61
C ALA A 13 13.14 -26.88 -4.50
N ALA A 14 12.63 -28.07 -4.85
CA ALA A 14 12.20 -29.08 -3.88
C ALA A 14 13.36 -29.73 -3.10
N GLN A 15 14.56 -29.83 -3.70
CA GLN A 15 15.74 -30.40 -3.06
C GLN A 15 16.38 -29.43 -2.06
N ALA A 16 16.23 -28.11 -2.27
CA ALA A 16 16.77 -27.09 -1.38
C ALA A 16 15.95 -26.90 -0.08
N GLU A 17 14.69 -27.35 -0.04
CA GLU A 17 13.85 -27.30 1.17
C GLU A 17 14.10 -28.46 2.14
N GLN A 18 14.62 -29.59 1.69
CA GLN A 18 14.86 -30.76 2.55
C GLN A 18 16.14 -30.68 3.40
N ASP A 19 17.10 -29.82 3.03
CA ASP A 19 18.37 -29.66 3.77
C ASP A 19 18.34 -28.62 4.88
N LYS A 20 17.19 -27.94 5.12
CA LYS A 20 17.06 -26.88 6.13
C LYS A 20 16.39 -27.31 7.44
N THR A 21 16.09 -28.58 7.63
CA THR A 21 15.42 -29.08 8.85
C THR A 21 16.38 -29.70 9.84
N GLN A 22 17.37 -28.96 10.31
CA GLN A 22 18.04 -29.22 11.59
C GLN A 22 18.81 -28.00 12.06
N THR A 23 18.15 -27.06 12.73
CA THR A 23 18.80 -26.20 13.73
C THR A 23 17.76 -25.78 14.76
N THR A 24 18.11 -26.06 15.96
CA THR A 24 17.47 -25.92 17.25
C THR A 24 16.72 -24.61 17.50
N ASN A 25 15.50 -24.74 18.07
CA ASN A 25 14.72 -23.70 18.73
C ASN A 25 15.53 -23.06 19.86
N GLU A 26 15.89 -21.78 19.71
CA GLU A 26 16.04 -20.85 20.80
C GLU A 26 15.05 -19.70 20.57
N SER A 27 14.01 -19.67 21.40
CA SER A 27 13.08 -18.54 21.49
C SER A 27 13.81 -17.35 22.07
N SER A 28 14.26 -16.41 21.24
CA SER A 28 14.75 -15.12 21.71
C SER A 28 13.58 -14.11 21.72
N ASP A 29 13.03 -13.84 22.88
CA ASP A 29 12.10 -12.74 23.19
C ASP A 29 12.78 -11.35 23.13
N ALA A 30 13.80 -11.17 22.32
CA ALA A 30 14.40 -9.86 22.11
C ALA A 30 13.62 -9.10 21.04
N PRO A 31 13.24 -7.83 21.28
CA PRO A 31 12.59 -7.02 20.25
C PRO A 31 13.48 -6.95 19.00
N PRO A 32 12.88 -6.91 17.79
CA PRO A 32 13.65 -6.83 16.55
C PRO A 32 14.61 -5.66 16.61
N LYS A 33 15.87 -5.91 16.26
CA LYS A 33 16.89 -4.85 16.23
C LYS A 33 16.56 -3.93 15.06
N LEU A 34 16.14 -2.70 15.35
CA LEU A 34 15.96 -1.64 14.37
C LEU A 34 17.23 -1.54 13.50
N LYS A 35 17.05 -1.56 12.19
CA LYS A 35 18.16 -1.28 11.25
C LYS A 35 18.61 0.15 11.50
N VAL A 36 19.84 0.33 11.96
CA VAL A 36 20.40 1.67 12.24
C VAL A 36 20.60 2.38 10.90
N SER A 37 20.02 3.57 10.76
CA SER A 37 20.24 4.43 9.59
C SER A 37 21.74 4.68 9.38
N LYS A 38 22.20 4.66 8.14
CA LYS A 38 23.58 5.04 7.78
C LYS A 38 23.83 6.54 7.94
N VAL A 39 22.77 7.35 7.78
CA VAL A 39 22.81 8.81 7.95
C VAL A 39 22.80 9.17 9.43
N LYS A 40 23.77 9.96 9.87
CA LYS A 40 23.95 10.34 11.28
C LYS A 40 23.67 11.82 11.53
N GLU A 41 23.87 12.66 10.53
CA GLU A 41 23.74 14.10 10.65
C GLU A 41 22.69 14.65 9.67
N ALA A 42 21.85 15.58 10.14
CA ALA A 42 20.81 16.19 9.34
C ALA A 42 21.34 16.90 8.07
N SER A 43 22.56 17.43 8.17
CA SER A 43 23.26 18.10 7.06
C SER A 43 23.56 17.17 5.86
N GLU A 44 23.61 15.85 6.08
CA GLU A 44 23.83 14.86 5.00
C GLU A 44 22.65 14.78 4.04
N PHE A 45 21.47 15.24 4.46
CA PHE A 45 20.29 15.29 3.58
C PHE A 45 20.32 16.48 2.61
N GLY A 46 21.08 17.54 2.87
CA GLY A 46 21.00 18.78 2.09
C GLY A 46 19.62 19.42 2.20
N LYS A 47 19.17 20.09 1.12
CA LYS A 47 17.84 20.70 1.05
C LYS A 47 16.78 19.69 0.66
N VAL A 48 15.78 19.52 1.51
CA VAL A 48 14.70 18.54 1.34
C VAL A 48 13.39 19.22 0.98
N ALA A 49 12.78 18.85 -0.14
CA ALA A 49 11.39 19.21 -0.40
C ALA A 49 10.46 18.13 0.20
N VAL A 50 9.58 18.53 1.11
CA VAL A 50 8.45 17.68 1.52
C VAL A 50 7.29 18.03 0.59
N ILE A 51 6.96 17.13 -0.35
CA ILE A 51 5.92 17.37 -1.35
C ILE A 51 4.58 16.87 -0.83
N TYR A 52 3.62 17.80 -0.67
CA TYR A 52 2.28 17.49 -0.24
C TYR A 52 1.25 18.55 -0.69
N GLY A 53 -0.02 18.21 -0.67
CA GLY A 53 -1.13 19.03 -1.19
C GLY A 53 -1.62 18.52 -2.55
N GLY A 54 -1.20 19.15 -3.64
CA GLY A 54 -1.57 18.75 -5.01
C GLY A 54 -3.05 18.97 -5.36
N ASN A 55 -3.52 18.30 -6.42
CA ASN A 55 -4.86 18.50 -6.98
C ASN A 55 -5.80 17.28 -6.86
N SER A 56 -5.35 16.19 -6.22
CA SER A 56 -6.15 14.97 -6.08
C SER A 56 -7.32 15.15 -5.10
N ASN A 57 -8.26 14.22 -5.12
CA ASN A 57 -9.34 14.15 -4.14
C ASN A 57 -8.85 13.90 -2.71
N GLU A 58 -7.61 13.45 -2.54
CA GLU A 58 -6.96 13.16 -1.25
C GLU A 58 -6.11 14.32 -0.72
N ARG A 59 -6.27 15.53 -1.31
CA ARG A 59 -5.51 16.73 -0.94
C ARG A 59 -5.52 17.03 0.57
N SER A 60 -6.65 16.91 1.25
CA SER A 60 -6.74 17.19 2.69
C SER A 60 -5.85 16.26 3.51
N VAL A 61 -5.88 14.96 3.21
CA VAL A 61 -5.05 13.95 3.88
C VAL A 61 -3.56 14.18 3.59
N SER A 62 -3.25 14.59 2.35
CA SER A 62 -1.88 14.94 1.96
C SER A 62 -1.36 16.15 2.72
N LEU A 63 -2.19 17.19 2.93
CA LEU A 63 -1.83 18.38 3.70
C LEU A 63 -1.53 18.02 5.17
N ASP A 64 -2.37 17.21 5.81
CA ASP A 64 -2.20 16.82 7.20
C ASP A 64 -0.96 15.92 7.37
N SER A 65 -0.80 14.91 6.52
CA SER A 65 0.36 14.00 6.51
C SER A 65 1.66 14.77 6.27
N GLY A 66 1.67 15.63 5.26
CA GLY A 66 2.84 16.39 4.87
C GLY A 66 3.28 17.41 5.92
N ALA A 67 2.32 18.11 6.56
CA ALA A 67 2.62 19.03 7.65
C ALA A 67 3.26 18.29 8.84
N ALA A 68 2.75 17.11 9.20
CA ALA A 68 3.32 16.30 10.28
C ALA A 68 4.75 15.82 9.95
N VAL A 69 4.99 15.33 8.72
CA VAL A 69 6.33 14.90 8.27
C VAL A 69 7.30 16.08 8.24
N LEU A 70 6.90 17.23 7.69
CA LEU A 70 7.71 18.44 7.64
C LEU A 70 8.17 18.84 9.04
N GLN A 71 7.23 18.92 9.98
CA GLN A 71 7.53 19.27 11.37
C GLN A 71 8.49 18.26 12.02
N ALA A 72 8.28 16.96 11.81
CA ALA A 72 9.13 15.92 12.35
C ALA A 72 10.58 16.00 11.83
N LEU A 73 10.76 16.28 10.55
CA LEU A 73 12.09 16.46 9.95
C LEU A 73 12.78 17.75 10.45
N GLN A 74 12.04 18.85 10.55
CA GLN A 74 12.56 20.12 11.06
C GLN A 74 12.94 20.04 12.53
N ASN A 75 12.18 19.31 13.37
CA ASN A 75 12.52 19.05 14.77
C ASN A 75 13.88 18.34 14.92
N GLN A 76 14.28 17.56 13.92
CA GLN A 76 15.55 16.85 13.88
C GLN A 76 16.67 17.64 13.18
N GLY A 77 16.41 18.91 12.82
CA GLY A 77 17.39 19.81 12.21
C GLY A 77 17.59 19.64 10.71
N VAL A 78 16.73 18.88 10.02
CA VAL A 78 16.75 18.73 8.56
C VAL A 78 16.32 20.06 7.90
N ASP A 79 17.07 20.52 6.88
CA ASP A 79 16.69 21.67 6.04
C ASP A 79 15.54 21.27 5.11
N ALA A 80 14.35 21.11 5.70
CA ALA A 80 13.14 20.67 5.02
C ALA A 80 12.15 21.82 4.82
N THR A 81 11.57 21.88 3.61
CA THR A 81 10.57 22.91 3.25
C THR A 81 9.39 22.29 2.51
N HIS A 82 8.23 22.92 2.66
CA HIS A 82 7.01 22.53 1.96
C HIS A 82 7.08 22.85 0.47
N PHE A 83 6.64 21.88 -0.34
CA PHE A 83 6.44 22.08 -1.77
C PHE A 83 5.04 21.57 -2.17
N ASP A 84 4.17 22.50 -2.67
CA ASP A 84 2.85 22.14 -3.16
C ASP A 84 2.76 22.35 -4.68
N PRO A 85 2.72 21.26 -5.49
CA PRO A 85 2.68 21.37 -6.94
C PRO A 85 1.39 22.01 -7.48
N LYS A 86 0.39 22.29 -6.63
CA LYS A 86 -0.78 23.08 -6.99
C LYS A 86 -0.44 24.56 -7.15
N HIS A 87 0.58 25.05 -6.45
CA HIS A 87 0.92 26.47 -6.32
C HIS A 87 2.32 26.80 -6.78
N GLN A 88 3.19 25.80 -6.98
CA GLN A 88 4.59 25.97 -7.33
C GLN A 88 4.90 25.25 -8.64
N ASP A 89 5.80 25.81 -9.45
CA ASP A 89 6.25 25.19 -10.69
C ASP A 89 7.11 23.96 -10.36
N ILE A 90 6.78 22.84 -10.95
CA ILE A 90 7.48 21.56 -10.71
C ILE A 90 8.98 21.64 -11.03
N THR A 91 9.41 22.55 -11.92
CA THR A 91 10.82 22.76 -12.25
C THR A 91 11.64 23.38 -11.13
N GLU A 92 10.97 24.01 -10.13
CA GLU A 92 11.62 24.53 -8.94
C GLU A 92 12.17 23.42 -8.03
N LEU A 93 11.73 22.17 -8.20
CA LEU A 93 12.31 21.02 -7.49
C LEU A 93 13.81 20.85 -7.74
N ARG A 94 14.35 21.38 -8.84
CA ARG A 94 15.79 21.33 -9.13
C ARG A 94 16.68 22.04 -8.11
N GLN A 95 16.12 22.87 -7.25
CA GLN A 95 16.86 23.53 -6.17
C GLN A 95 17.02 22.66 -4.90
N TYR A 96 16.39 21.45 -4.86
CA TYR A 96 16.44 20.54 -3.75
C TYR A 96 17.37 19.36 -4.05
N ASP A 97 18.01 18.86 -3.01
CA ASP A 97 18.89 17.69 -3.09
C ASP A 97 18.12 16.38 -3.08
N ARG A 98 16.93 16.37 -2.43
CA ARG A 98 16.04 15.19 -2.34
C ARG A 98 14.60 15.56 -2.01
N VAL A 99 13.74 14.57 -2.13
CA VAL A 99 12.29 14.73 -1.93
C VAL A 99 11.77 13.70 -0.94
N PHE A 100 10.99 14.16 0.03
CA PHE A 100 10.07 13.32 0.79
C PHE A 100 8.68 13.46 0.16
N ASN A 101 8.20 12.39 -0.47
CA ASN A 101 6.90 12.39 -1.14
C ASN A 101 5.79 11.98 -0.17
N VAL A 102 4.81 12.87 0.05
CA VAL A 102 3.56 12.65 0.81
C VAL A 102 2.36 13.14 -0.01
N LEU A 103 2.51 13.16 -1.32
CA LEU A 103 1.46 13.56 -2.25
C LEU A 103 0.57 12.35 -2.55
N HIS A 104 -0.61 12.31 -1.94
CA HIS A 104 -1.55 11.21 -2.10
C HIS A 104 -2.37 11.30 -3.38
N GLY A 105 -2.72 10.14 -3.93
CA GLY A 105 -3.54 10.00 -5.12
C GLY A 105 -2.82 10.34 -6.42
N ARG A 106 -3.59 10.73 -7.43
CA ARG A 106 -3.08 11.05 -8.77
C ARG A 106 -2.05 12.17 -8.74
N GLY A 107 -0.97 12.00 -9.49
CA GLY A 107 0.17 12.91 -9.57
C GLY A 107 1.26 12.61 -8.53
N GLY A 108 0.96 11.93 -7.42
CA GLY A 108 1.90 11.59 -6.37
C GLY A 108 2.18 10.09 -6.23
N GLU A 109 1.20 9.24 -6.57
CA GLU A 109 1.27 7.78 -6.39
C GLU A 109 1.21 7.00 -7.71
N ASP A 110 1.08 7.68 -8.86
CA ASP A 110 0.81 7.08 -10.17
C ASP A 110 2.05 7.00 -11.09
N GLY A 111 3.22 7.37 -10.59
CA GLY A 111 4.48 7.36 -11.35
C GLY A 111 4.80 8.71 -12.01
N LEU A 112 3.87 9.67 -12.03
CA LEU A 112 4.09 10.96 -12.69
C LEU A 112 5.17 11.79 -11.97
N LEU A 113 5.02 12.04 -10.68
CA LEU A 113 6.03 12.74 -9.87
C LEU A 113 7.36 11.98 -9.88
N GLN A 114 7.32 10.66 -9.73
CA GLN A 114 8.48 9.79 -9.75
C GLN A 114 9.27 9.95 -11.07
N GLY A 115 8.56 10.05 -12.19
CA GLY A 115 9.17 10.29 -13.52
C GLY A 115 9.85 11.65 -13.62
N VAL A 116 9.25 12.71 -13.10
CA VAL A 116 9.84 14.05 -13.06
C VAL A 116 11.12 14.06 -12.21
N LEU A 117 11.05 13.48 -10.99
CA LEU A 117 12.19 13.44 -10.08
C LEU A 117 13.34 12.61 -10.64
N GLN A 118 13.05 11.46 -11.27
CA GLN A 118 14.06 10.66 -11.96
C GLN A 118 14.69 11.40 -13.13
N TRP A 119 13.92 12.14 -13.92
CA TRP A 119 14.43 12.97 -15.01
C TRP A 119 15.36 14.08 -14.51
N PHE A 120 15.08 14.64 -13.33
CA PHE A 120 15.91 15.66 -12.69
C PHE A 120 17.09 15.07 -11.89
N ASN A 121 17.21 13.75 -11.79
CA ASN A 121 18.17 13.04 -10.91
C ASN A 121 18.04 13.45 -9.43
N ILE A 122 16.82 13.66 -8.96
CA ILE A 122 16.51 13.99 -7.56
C ILE A 122 16.05 12.70 -6.86
N PRO A 123 16.79 12.21 -5.85
CA PRO A 123 16.37 11.08 -5.03
C PRO A 123 15.07 11.38 -4.30
N GLN A 124 14.19 10.37 -4.21
CA GLN A 124 12.93 10.48 -3.48
C GLN A 124 12.70 9.31 -2.54
N THR A 125 11.85 9.50 -1.53
CA THR A 125 11.38 8.42 -0.66
C THR A 125 10.40 7.51 -1.39
N GLY A 126 10.48 6.21 -1.10
CA GLY A 126 9.51 5.23 -1.55
C GLY A 126 9.77 4.67 -2.95
N SER A 127 8.69 4.25 -3.57
CA SER A 127 8.71 3.48 -4.81
C SER A 127 9.01 4.35 -6.05
N GLY A 128 9.62 3.73 -7.07
CA GLY A 128 9.88 4.36 -8.37
C GLY A 128 8.67 4.33 -9.30
N ILE A 129 8.89 4.73 -10.56
CA ILE A 129 7.85 4.92 -11.59
C ILE A 129 6.98 3.66 -11.77
N LEU A 130 7.62 2.51 -12.02
CA LEU A 130 6.90 1.28 -12.36
C LEU A 130 5.98 0.82 -11.22
N ALA A 131 6.52 0.77 -10.01
CA ALA A 131 5.76 0.30 -8.86
C ALA A 131 4.61 1.25 -8.50
N SER A 132 4.84 2.57 -8.59
CA SER A 132 3.79 3.56 -8.37
C SER A 132 2.67 3.45 -9.42
N ALA A 133 3.03 3.35 -10.70
CA ALA A 133 2.05 3.21 -11.78
C ALA A 133 1.26 1.89 -11.68
N LEU A 134 1.91 0.77 -11.35
CA LEU A 134 1.23 -0.51 -11.11
C LEU A 134 0.36 -0.45 -9.85
N GLY A 135 0.88 0.06 -8.75
CA GLY A 135 0.15 0.16 -7.48
C GLY A 135 -1.14 0.97 -7.60
N MET A 136 -1.14 2.01 -8.41
CA MET A 136 -2.33 2.84 -8.68
C MET A 136 -3.38 2.12 -9.55
N ASP A 137 -2.99 1.11 -10.32
CA ASP A 137 -3.88 0.31 -11.17
C ASP A 137 -4.22 -1.03 -10.52
N LYS A 138 -5.38 -1.09 -9.85
CA LYS A 138 -5.82 -2.30 -9.12
C LYS A 138 -5.92 -3.53 -10.02
N VAL A 139 -6.33 -3.38 -11.27
CA VAL A 139 -6.46 -4.50 -12.22
C VAL A 139 -5.08 -5.05 -12.58
N ARG A 140 -4.15 -4.18 -12.97
CA ARG A 140 -2.79 -4.61 -13.34
C ARG A 140 -2.02 -5.17 -12.17
N THR A 141 -2.16 -4.58 -10.99
CA THR A 141 -1.59 -5.11 -9.75
C THR A 141 -2.08 -6.53 -9.47
N LYS A 142 -3.41 -6.75 -9.52
CA LYS A 142 -3.99 -8.08 -9.28
C LYS A 142 -3.59 -9.10 -10.35
N GLN A 143 -3.55 -8.72 -11.62
CA GLN A 143 -3.07 -9.58 -12.71
C GLN A 143 -1.62 -9.99 -12.52
N LEU A 144 -0.77 -9.05 -12.08
CA LEU A 144 0.63 -9.32 -11.77
C LEU A 144 0.75 -10.29 -10.59
N TRP A 145 0.02 -10.03 -9.49
CA TRP A 145 0.01 -10.92 -8.33
C TRP A 145 -0.46 -12.34 -8.68
N GLN A 146 -1.53 -12.47 -9.48
CA GLN A 146 -1.99 -13.77 -9.98
C GLN A 146 -0.91 -14.47 -10.84
N GLY A 147 -0.23 -13.73 -11.70
CA GLY A 147 0.89 -14.23 -12.50
C GLY A 147 2.08 -14.71 -11.68
N CYS A 148 2.26 -14.16 -10.48
CA CYS A 148 3.26 -14.57 -9.50
C CYS A 148 2.75 -15.66 -8.53
N GLY A 149 1.53 -16.17 -8.70
CA GLY A 149 0.95 -17.18 -7.80
C GLY A 149 0.49 -16.63 -6.45
N LEU A 150 0.33 -15.30 -6.30
CA LEU A 150 -0.13 -14.67 -5.07
C LEU A 150 -1.65 -14.57 -5.05
N SER A 151 -2.25 -14.87 -3.89
CA SER A 151 -3.71 -14.90 -3.72
C SER A 151 -4.29 -13.49 -3.68
N THR A 152 -5.19 -13.19 -4.61
CA THR A 152 -6.01 -11.95 -4.61
C THR A 152 -7.44 -12.31 -4.98
N ALA A 153 -8.43 -11.54 -4.47
CA ALA A 153 -9.82 -11.83 -4.74
C ALA A 153 -10.13 -11.85 -6.24
N PRO A 154 -10.91 -12.82 -6.73
CA PRO A 154 -11.34 -12.88 -8.12
C PRO A 154 -12.06 -11.61 -8.56
N PHE A 155 -11.80 -11.16 -9.77
CA PHE A 155 -12.34 -9.91 -10.29
C PHE A 155 -12.63 -9.98 -11.80
N SER A 156 -13.41 -9.02 -12.29
CA SER A 156 -13.71 -8.80 -13.71
C SER A 156 -13.74 -7.31 -14.02
N ILE A 157 -13.27 -6.92 -15.19
CA ILE A 157 -13.39 -5.54 -15.69
C ILE A 157 -14.81 -5.39 -16.23
N LEU A 158 -15.43 -4.24 -15.95
CA LEU A 158 -16.79 -3.93 -16.36
C LEU A 158 -16.79 -2.84 -17.45
N THR A 159 -17.73 -2.97 -18.39
CA THR A 159 -18.06 -1.98 -19.42
C THR A 159 -19.57 -1.76 -19.46
N ALA A 160 -20.03 -0.80 -20.26
CA ALA A 160 -21.45 -0.55 -20.43
C ALA A 160 -22.20 -1.74 -21.09
N GLU A 161 -21.46 -2.59 -21.84
CA GLU A 161 -21.99 -3.77 -22.54
C GLU A 161 -21.83 -5.06 -21.72
N THR A 162 -21.39 -4.97 -20.47
CA THR A 162 -21.16 -6.14 -19.62
C THR A 162 -22.43 -6.92 -19.37
N ASP A 163 -22.39 -8.24 -19.58
CA ASP A 163 -23.43 -9.17 -19.13
C ASP A 163 -23.31 -9.37 -17.62
N TRP A 164 -24.19 -8.71 -16.88
CA TRP A 164 -24.22 -8.73 -15.41
C TRP A 164 -24.45 -10.14 -14.85
N GLN A 165 -25.29 -10.95 -15.53
CA GLN A 165 -25.53 -12.33 -15.11
C GLN A 165 -24.26 -13.17 -15.24
N GLN A 166 -23.48 -12.96 -16.29
CA GLN A 166 -22.21 -13.65 -16.48
C GLN A 166 -21.21 -13.27 -15.39
N VAL A 167 -21.15 -12.00 -15.01
CA VAL A 167 -20.27 -11.54 -13.88
C VAL A 167 -20.66 -12.23 -12.58
N VAL A 168 -21.95 -12.29 -12.25
CA VAL A 168 -22.45 -12.98 -11.04
C VAL A 168 -22.14 -14.47 -11.09
N ASN A 169 -22.34 -15.13 -12.24
CA ASN A 169 -22.03 -16.55 -12.39
C ASN A 169 -20.53 -16.85 -12.19
N MET A 170 -19.65 -15.93 -12.60
CA MET A 170 -18.20 -16.08 -12.49
C MET A 170 -17.67 -15.78 -11.08
N LEU A 171 -18.13 -14.68 -10.48
CA LEU A 171 -17.56 -14.15 -9.24
C LEU A 171 -18.38 -14.53 -7.99
N GLY A 172 -19.68 -14.82 -8.13
CA GLY A 172 -20.63 -14.97 -7.03
C GLY A 172 -21.09 -13.62 -6.46
N LEU A 173 -21.99 -13.66 -5.49
CA LEU A 173 -22.44 -12.49 -4.71
C LEU A 173 -22.09 -12.74 -3.22
N PRO A 174 -21.82 -11.70 -2.43
CA PRO A 174 -21.78 -10.28 -2.77
C PRO A 174 -20.54 -9.90 -3.61
N LEU A 175 -20.62 -8.75 -4.29
CA LEU A 175 -19.53 -8.13 -5.04
C LEU A 175 -19.22 -6.73 -4.50
N ILE A 176 -18.03 -6.24 -4.76
CA ILE A 176 -17.67 -4.84 -4.65
C ILE A 176 -17.41 -4.27 -6.05
N ILE A 177 -18.11 -3.21 -6.41
CA ILE A 177 -17.91 -2.48 -7.65
C ILE A 177 -17.08 -1.24 -7.32
N LYS A 178 -15.98 -1.02 -8.05
CA LYS A 178 -15.06 0.07 -7.75
C LYS A 178 -14.32 0.60 -8.98
N PRO A 179 -13.98 1.90 -9.01
CA PRO A 179 -13.06 2.43 -10.00
C PRO A 179 -11.65 1.83 -9.76
N VAL A 180 -10.92 1.63 -10.86
CA VAL A 180 -9.61 0.95 -10.81
C VAL A 180 -8.51 1.86 -10.26
N HIS A 181 -8.57 3.17 -10.56
CA HIS A 181 -7.49 4.12 -10.29
C HIS A 181 -7.79 5.11 -9.15
N GLU A 182 -8.83 4.89 -8.36
CA GLU A 182 -9.17 5.76 -7.22
C GLU A 182 -8.77 5.10 -5.90
N GLY A 183 -8.31 5.95 -4.96
CA GLY A 183 -8.01 5.57 -3.58
C GLY A 183 -9.19 5.81 -2.63
N SER A 184 -8.96 5.63 -1.34
CA SER A 184 -9.85 6.05 -0.24
C SER A 184 -11.31 5.63 -0.38
N SER A 185 -11.58 4.49 -1.01
CA SER A 185 -12.92 3.91 -1.23
C SER A 185 -13.89 4.79 -2.05
N ILE A 186 -13.37 5.78 -2.80
CA ILE A 186 -14.18 6.68 -3.65
C ILE A 186 -14.86 5.88 -4.75
N GLY A 187 -16.19 6.05 -4.90
CA GLY A 187 -16.97 5.39 -5.94
C GLY A 187 -17.18 3.88 -5.75
N MET A 188 -16.85 3.33 -4.59
CA MET A 188 -17.05 1.92 -4.27
C MET A 188 -18.49 1.63 -3.84
N THR A 189 -19.06 0.51 -4.30
CA THR A 189 -20.39 0.05 -3.93
C THR A 189 -20.41 -1.45 -3.72
N LYS A 190 -20.84 -1.91 -2.52
CA LYS A 190 -21.14 -3.32 -2.25
C LYS A 190 -22.50 -3.69 -2.86
N VAL A 191 -22.53 -4.78 -3.60
CA VAL A 191 -23.70 -5.28 -4.32
C VAL A 191 -24.05 -6.67 -3.80
N ASN A 192 -25.28 -6.84 -3.36
CA ASN A 192 -25.79 -8.11 -2.84
C ASN A 192 -26.69 -8.83 -3.83
N ASN A 193 -27.24 -8.13 -4.82
CA ASN A 193 -28.19 -8.62 -5.79
C ASN A 193 -27.82 -8.19 -7.21
N LEU A 194 -28.21 -9.01 -8.20
CA LEU A 194 -27.95 -8.74 -9.61
C LEU A 194 -28.47 -7.36 -10.05
N ASP A 195 -29.66 -6.98 -9.60
CA ASP A 195 -30.34 -5.75 -10.02
C ASP A 195 -29.63 -4.46 -9.54
N GLU A 196 -28.72 -4.57 -8.57
CA GLU A 196 -27.95 -3.44 -8.06
C GLU A 196 -26.72 -3.11 -8.93
N LEU A 197 -26.26 -4.06 -9.77
CA LEU A 197 -25.03 -3.93 -10.56
C LEU A 197 -25.01 -2.73 -11.52
N PRO A 198 -26.08 -2.47 -12.31
CA PRO A 198 -26.09 -1.33 -13.23
C PRO A 198 -25.92 0.02 -12.51
N ALA A 199 -26.57 0.19 -11.36
CA ALA A 199 -26.50 1.42 -10.57
C ALA A 199 -25.11 1.59 -9.91
N ALA A 200 -24.54 0.51 -9.37
CA ALA A 200 -23.21 0.50 -8.81
C ALA A 200 -22.15 0.83 -9.87
N TYR A 201 -22.25 0.25 -11.06
CA TYR A 201 -21.40 0.58 -12.20
C TYR A 201 -21.50 2.06 -12.60
N ALA A 202 -22.73 2.59 -12.73
CA ALA A 202 -22.96 3.98 -13.07
C ALA A 202 -22.35 4.95 -12.04
N THR A 203 -22.36 4.61 -10.76
CA THR A 203 -21.69 5.37 -9.69
C THR A 203 -20.16 5.32 -9.85
N ALA A 204 -19.58 4.15 -10.06
CA ALA A 204 -18.13 3.98 -10.17
C ALA A 204 -17.54 4.69 -11.40
N VAL A 205 -18.25 4.67 -12.56
CA VAL A 205 -17.83 5.36 -13.80
C VAL A 205 -17.73 6.87 -13.63
N GLN A 206 -18.52 7.48 -12.73
CA GLN A 206 -18.39 8.93 -12.45
C GLN A 206 -17.07 9.29 -11.76
N CYS A 207 -16.43 8.31 -11.13
CA CYS A 207 -15.18 8.49 -10.38
C CYS A 207 -13.93 8.04 -11.16
N GLY A 208 -14.10 7.25 -12.26
CA GLY A 208 -12.95 6.75 -13.01
C GLY A 208 -13.32 6.08 -14.33
N ASP A 209 -12.37 6.07 -15.27
CA ASP A 209 -12.60 5.57 -16.65
C ASP A 209 -12.72 4.05 -16.75
N VAL A 210 -12.11 3.34 -15.80
CA VAL A 210 -12.11 1.86 -15.75
C VAL A 210 -12.74 1.41 -14.45
N VAL A 211 -13.71 0.51 -14.55
CA VAL A 211 -14.45 -0.05 -13.41
C VAL A 211 -14.21 -1.55 -13.33
N MET A 212 -14.12 -2.08 -12.12
CA MET A 212 -14.02 -3.51 -11.85
C MET A 212 -15.09 -3.97 -10.87
N ALA A 213 -15.53 -5.22 -11.04
CA ALA A 213 -16.21 -6.01 -10.02
C ALA A 213 -15.21 -6.94 -9.36
N GLU A 214 -15.26 -7.05 -8.05
CA GLU A 214 -14.42 -7.96 -7.28
C GLU A 214 -15.29 -8.75 -6.31
N ARG A 215 -14.97 -10.05 -6.12
CA ARG A 215 -15.63 -10.86 -5.10
C ARG A 215 -15.45 -10.23 -3.73
N TRP A 216 -16.56 -10.03 -3.02
CA TRP A 216 -16.51 -9.64 -1.61
C TRP A 216 -15.95 -10.77 -0.77
N ILE A 217 -14.88 -10.50 -0.03
CA ILE A 217 -14.31 -11.44 0.95
C ILE A 217 -14.90 -11.10 2.32
N THR A 218 -15.67 -12.03 2.87
CA THR A 218 -16.20 -11.92 4.23
C THR A 218 -15.16 -12.43 5.21
N GLY A 219 -14.83 -11.62 6.22
CA GLY A 219 -13.86 -11.99 7.24
C GLY A 219 -13.15 -10.81 7.86
N ARG A 220 -11.87 -11.00 8.24
CA ARG A 220 -11.07 -9.99 8.94
C ARG A 220 -10.19 -9.20 7.97
N GLU A 221 -10.11 -7.89 8.19
CA GLU A 221 -9.22 -7.01 7.41
C GLU A 221 -7.92 -6.75 8.15
N PHE A 222 -6.81 -6.78 7.40
CA PHE A 222 -5.47 -6.56 7.91
C PHE A 222 -4.71 -5.59 7.03
N THR A 223 -3.81 -4.85 7.65
CA THR A 223 -2.83 -4.04 6.94
C THR A 223 -1.42 -4.34 7.41
N ILE A 224 -0.49 -4.37 6.48
CA ILE A 224 0.91 -4.71 6.69
C ILE A 224 1.78 -3.58 6.14
N VAL A 225 2.46 -2.89 7.04
CA VAL A 225 3.43 -1.87 6.69
C VAL A 225 4.76 -2.54 6.36
N ILE A 226 5.39 -2.09 5.28
CA ILE A 226 6.68 -2.56 4.82
C ILE A 226 7.62 -1.37 4.76
N ILE A 227 8.79 -1.49 5.41
CA ILE A 227 9.86 -0.48 5.39
C ILE A 227 11.19 -1.22 5.26
N ASP A 228 12.06 -0.81 4.35
CA ASP A 228 13.37 -1.43 4.10
C ASP A 228 13.30 -2.94 3.85
N ASP A 229 12.30 -3.38 3.09
CA ASP A 229 12.09 -4.79 2.79
C ASP A 229 11.79 -5.66 4.04
N GLU A 230 11.29 -5.04 5.10
CA GLU A 230 10.86 -5.67 6.35
C GLU A 230 9.38 -5.39 6.61
N ALA A 231 8.60 -6.45 6.90
CA ALA A 231 7.20 -6.32 7.29
C ALA A 231 7.10 -6.04 8.79
N TYR A 232 6.44 -4.96 9.14
CA TYR A 232 6.20 -4.51 10.51
C TYR A 232 5.04 -5.30 11.14
N PRO A 233 4.77 -5.15 12.45
CA PRO A 233 3.65 -5.80 13.10
C PRO A 233 2.34 -5.58 12.36
N VAL A 234 1.60 -6.64 12.12
CA VAL A 234 0.33 -6.62 11.39
C VAL A 234 -0.72 -5.89 12.21
N ILE A 235 -1.49 -5.01 11.57
CA ILE A 235 -2.63 -4.33 12.17
C ILE A 235 -3.91 -4.99 11.67
N ARG A 236 -4.79 -5.43 12.59
CA ARG A 236 -6.17 -5.80 12.26
C ARG A 236 -7.06 -4.58 12.37
N LEU A 237 -7.88 -4.38 11.34
CA LEU A 237 -8.88 -3.33 11.28
C LEU A 237 -10.26 -3.94 11.58
N GLU A 238 -11.04 -3.25 12.40
CA GLU A 238 -12.41 -3.65 12.74
C GLU A 238 -13.31 -2.42 12.72
N PRO A 239 -14.03 -2.19 11.59
CA PRO A 239 -15.03 -1.13 11.51
C PRO A 239 -16.14 -1.35 12.55
N ALA A 240 -16.67 -0.29 13.15
CA ALA A 240 -17.74 -0.39 14.15
C ALA A 240 -19.04 -0.97 13.57
N ASP A 241 -19.28 -0.78 12.29
CA ASP A 241 -20.41 -1.34 11.57
C ASP A 241 -19.95 -2.43 10.61
N ILE A 242 -20.15 -3.69 11.00
CA ILE A 242 -19.77 -4.88 10.21
C ILE A 242 -20.53 -4.96 8.86
N THR A 243 -21.60 -4.20 8.71
CA THR A 243 -22.39 -4.14 7.46
C THR A 243 -21.79 -3.18 6.43
N ASN A 244 -20.97 -2.24 6.89
CA ASN A 244 -20.25 -1.27 6.06
C ASN A 244 -18.78 -1.67 5.92
N PHE A 245 -18.22 -1.50 4.72
CA PHE A 245 -16.78 -1.64 4.51
C PHE A 245 -16.03 -0.41 5.05
N TYR A 246 -14.72 -0.53 5.21
CA TYR A 246 -13.82 0.54 5.65
C TYR A 246 -13.75 1.64 4.59
N ASP A 247 -14.78 2.51 4.56
CA ASP A 247 -14.97 3.59 3.60
C ASP A 247 -14.14 4.85 3.95
N PHE A 248 -14.25 5.89 3.11
CA PHE A 248 -13.55 7.16 3.31
C PHE A 248 -13.90 7.80 4.67
N GLU A 249 -15.17 7.76 5.06
CA GLU A 249 -15.62 8.30 6.35
C GLU A 249 -15.01 7.53 7.53
N ALA A 250 -14.94 6.20 7.43
CA ALA A 250 -14.31 5.35 8.45
C ALA A 250 -12.77 5.53 8.48
N LYS A 251 -12.15 5.86 7.33
CA LYS A 251 -10.69 6.06 7.23
C LYS A 251 -10.23 7.39 7.83
N TYR A 252 -11.00 8.46 7.67
CA TYR A 252 -10.51 9.82 7.95
C TYR A 252 -11.40 10.67 8.86
N ASN A 253 -12.70 10.44 8.91
CA ASN A 253 -13.65 11.31 9.58
C ASN A 253 -14.33 10.67 10.80
N ARG A 254 -14.46 9.33 10.85
CA ARG A 254 -15.04 8.61 11.98
C ARG A 254 -13.93 8.01 12.85
N ASN A 255 -14.05 8.18 14.16
CA ASN A 255 -13.19 7.54 15.18
C ASN A 255 -13.77 6.20 15.66
N ASP A 256 -14.51 5.50 14.80
CA ASP A 256 -15.25 4.28 15.17
C ASP A 256 -14.59 2.99 14.66
N THR A 257 -13.49 3.08 13.91
CA THR A 257 -12.67 1.92 13.55
C THR A 257 -11.71 1.56 14.67
N SER A 258 -11.75 0.30 15.09
CA SER A 258 -10.81 -0.24 16.08
C SER A 258 -9.59 -0.84 15.38
N TYR A 259 -8.42 -0.57 15.92
CA TYR A 259 -7.14 -1.09 15.44
C TYR A 259 -6.51 -1.97 16.50
N TYR A 260 -6.08 -3.17 16.12
CA TYR A 260 -5.53 -4.15 17.06
C TYR A 260 -4.10 -4.52 16.69
N ILE A 261 -3.19 -4.27 17.64
CA ILE A 261 -1.81 -4.73 17.63
C ILE A 261 -1.52 -5.24 19.05
N PRO A 262 -1.34 -6.54 19.27
CA PRO A 262 -1.27 -7.65 18.30
C PRO A 262 -2.60 -7.88 17.54
N CYS A 263 -2.49 -8.32 16.28
CA CYS A 263 -3.61 -8.44 15.34
C CYS A 263 -4.58 -9.62 15.63
N GLY A 264 -4.21 -10.50 16.57
CA GLY A 264 -5.00 -11.65 16.97
C GLY A 264 -4.92 -12.86 16.01
N LEU A 265 -3.92 -12.90 15.14
CA LEU A 265 -3.50 -14.09 14.40
C LEU A 265 -2.60 -14.97 15.26
N SER A 266 -2.45 -16.26 14.89
CA SER A 266 -1.37 -17.08 15.41
C SER A 266 -0.03 -16.54 14.91
N ILE A 267 1.08 -16.85 15.59
CA ILE A 267 2.42 -16.43 15.16
C ILE A 267 2.74 -16.92 13.75
N SER A 268 2.32 -18.14 13.40
CA SER A 268 2.51 -18.72 12.07
C SER A 268 1.69 -18.01 11.00
N ASP A 269 0.42 -17.66 11.31
CA ASP A 269 -0.44 -16.98 10.35
C ASP A 269 -0.02 -15.51 10.14
N GLU A 270 0.38 -14.82 11.20
CA GLU A 270 0.93 -13.46 11.10
C GLU A 270 2.21 -13.46 10.24
N LYS A 271 3.11 -14.40 10.49
CA LYS A 271 4.32 -14.56 9.67
C LYS A 271 3.99 -14.89 8.22
N HIS A 272 3.03 -15.78 7.97
CA HIS A 272 2.59 -16.11 6.61
C HIS A 272 2.03 -14.87 5.90
N LEU A 273 1.20 -14.06 6.57
CA LEU A 273 0.65 -12.82 6.01
C LEU A 273 1.75 -11.78 5.73
N GLN A 274 2.74 -11.65 6.62
CA GLN A 274 3.90 -10.79 6.39
C GLN A 274 4.71 -11.22 5.17
N ASP A 275 4.98 -12.53 5.01
CA ASP A 275 5.75 -13.06 3.88
C ASP A 275 4.98 -12.94 2.56
N LEU A 276 3.67 -13.15 2.56
CA LEU A 276 2.77 -12.90 1.44
C LEU A 276 2.81 -11.43 1.02
N SER A 277 2.74 -10.51 1.99
CA SER A 277 2.75 -9.06 1.76
C SER A 277 4.10 -8.58 1.21
N LEU A 278 5.22 -9.09 1.73
CA LEU A 278 6.56 -8.82 1.20
C LEU A 278 6.69 -9.30 -0.25
N SER A 279 6.16 -10.49 -0.55
CA SER A 279 6.15 -11.04 -1.90
C SER A 279 5.32 -10.19 -2.84
N ALA A 280 4.16 -9.71 -2.39
CA ALA A 280 3.28 -8.82 -3.15
C ALA A 280 3.92 -7.45 -3.43
N PHE A 281 4.60 -6.88 -2.42
CA PHE A 281 5.33 -5.62 -2.51
C PHE A 281 6.48 -5.71 -3.53
N ARG A 282 7.29 -6.76 -3.43
CA ARG A 282 8.39 -7.03 -4.36
C ARG A 282 7.92 -7.32 -5.78
N ALA A 283 6.80 -8.01 -5.95
CA ALA A 283 6.27 -8.37 -7.27
C ALA A 283 5.98 -7.13 -8.13
N VAL A 284 5.45 -6.05 -7.55
CA VAL A 284 5.21 -4.79 -8.28
C VAL A 284 6.49 -3.95 -8.44
N GLY A 285 7.62 -4.38 -7.87
CA GLY A 285 8.88 -3.63 -7.88
C GLY A 285 8.88 -2.46 -6.88
N ALA A 286 8.06 -2.51 -5.84
CA ALA A 286 8.02 -1.50 -4.80
C ALA A 286 9.30 -1.52 -3.95
N THR A 287 9.71 -0.36 -3.48
CA THR A 287 10.93 -0.14 -2.69
C THR A 287 10.68 0.89 -1.59
N GLY A 288 11.62 0.93 -0.65
CA GLY A 288 11.62 1.92 0.42
C GLY A 288 10.56 1.62 1.46
N TRP A 289 9.38 2.17 1.31
CA TRP A 289 8.26 2.01 2.25
C TRP A 289 6.92 1.96 1.53
N GLY A 290 5.94 1.35 2.18
CA GLY A 290 4.57 1.23 1.66
C GLY A 290 3.69 0.37 2.55
N ARG A 291 2.49 0.06 2.08
CA ARG A 291 1.49 -0.71 2.82
C ARG A 291 0.77 -1.67 1.89
N ILE A 292 0.55 -2.89 2.36
CA ILE A 292 -0.30 -3.89 1.72
C ILE A 292 -1.55 -4.06 2.57
N ASP A 293 -2.72 -4.05 1.93
CA ASP A 293 -4.00 -4.34 2.57
C ASP A 293 -4.49 -5.72 2.12
N ALA A 294 -5.02 -6.50 3.07
CA ALA A 294 -5.43 -7.89 2.85
C ALA A 294 -6.65 -8.26 3.68
N MET A 295 -7.45 -9.21 3.17
CA MET A 295 -8.53 -9.87 3.91
C MET A 295 -8.13 -11.30 4.28
N GLN A 296 -8.65 -11.80 5.41
CA GLN A 296 -8.68 -13.23 5.72
C GLN A 296 -10.12 -13.71 5.69
N ASP A 297 -10.42 -14.71 4.87
CA ASP A 297 -11.74 -15.31 4.80
C ASP A 297 -12.06 -16.21 6.02
N GLU A 298 -13.30 -16.69 6.12
CA GLU A 298 -13.75 -17.57 7.21
C GLU A 298 -13.03 -18.92 7.23
N ALA A 299 -12.45 -19.34 6.10
CA ALA A 299 -11.64 -20.57 6.01
C ALA A 299 -10.17 -20.35 6.42
N GLY A 300 -9.78 -19.10 6.70
CA GLY A 300 -8.43 -18.72 7.11
C GLY A 300 -7.49 -18.35 5.96
N ASN A 301 -7.96 -18.31 4.70
CA ASN A 301 -7.13 -17.94 3.56
C ASN A 301 -6.95 -16.42 3.48
N PHE A 302 -5.75 -15.97 3.12
CA PHE A 302 -5.45 -14.57 2.90
C PHE A 302 -5.64 -14.16 1.44
N TRP A 303 -6.20 -12.96 1.24
CA TRP A 303 -6.52 -12.36 -0.05
C TRP A 303 -5.97 -10.94 -0.10
N LEU A 304 -4.98 -10.69 -0.96
CA LEU A 304 -4.43 -9.36 -1.18
C LEU A 304 -5.48 -8.44 -1.82
N LEU A 305 -5.65 -7.25 -1.29
CA LEU A 305 -6.58 -6.23 -1.80
C LEU A 305 -5.87 -5.22 -2.70
N GLU A 306 -4.93 -4.47 -2.13
CA GLU A 306 -4.22 -3.39 -2.80
C GLU A 306 -2.86 -3.12 -2.16
N ILE A 307 -2.01 -2.38 -2.87
CA ILE A 307 -0.77 -1.79 -2.38
C ILE A 307 -0.91 -0.27 -2.37
N ASN A 308 -0.39 0.36 -1.31
CA ASN A 308 -0.29 1.81 -1.18
C ASN A 308 1.20 2.20 -1.15
N THR A 309 1.66 2.92 -2.17
CA THR A 309 3.09 3.28 -2.32
C THR A 309 3.46 4.58 -1.64
N VAL A 310 2.47 5.43 -1.27
CA VAL A 310 2.63 6.63 -0.44
C VAL A 310 1.52 6.66 0.61
N PRO A 311 1.53 5.76 1.60
CA PRO A 311 0.48 5.68 2.60
C PRO A 311 0.46 6.90 3.52
N GLY A 312 -0.69 7.16 4.17
CA GLY A 312 -0.87 8.30 5.07
C GLY A 312 0.10 8.33 6.24
N MET A 313 0.47 9.54 6.65
CA MET A 313 1.43 9.84 7.72
C MET A 313 0.86 10.81 8.77
N THR A 314 -0.46 10.78 8.99
CA THR A 314 -1.09 11.52 10.10
C THR A 314 -0.93 10.76 11.42
N SER A 315 -1.24 11.39 12.55
CA SER A 315 -1.20 10.76 13.87
C SER A 315 -2.12 9.53 14.01
N HIS A 316 -3.12 9.40 13.15
CA HIS A 316 -4.06 8.28 13.11
C HIS A 316 -3.77 7.28 11.99
N SER A 317 -2.73 7.51 11.20
CA SER A 317 -2.37 6.66 10.06
C SER A 317 -1.72 5.36 10.50
N LEU A 318 -1.91 4.32 9.68
CA LEU A 318 -1.50 2.95 9.98
C LEU A 318 0.03 2.78 9.97
N VAL A 319 0.76 3.56 9.14
CA VAL A 319 2.22 3.47 9.10
C VAL A 319 2.87 3.95 10.40
N PRO A 320 2.56 5.14 10.95
CA PRO A 320 3.04 5.54 12.27
C PRO A 320 2.61 4.58 13.39
N MET A 321 1.42 3.99 13.28
CA MET A 321 0.90 3.04 14.28
C MET A 321 1.74 1.74 14.29
N ALA A 322 2.03 1.16 13.12
CA ALA A 322 2.87 -0.03 12.98
C ALA A 322 4.31 0.25 13.42
N ALA A 323 4.87 1.41 13.04
CA ALA A 323 6.20 1.84 13.44
C ALA A 323 6.33 1.97 14.96
N LYS A 324 5.35 2.58 15.62
CA LYS A 324 5.30 2.67 17.08
C LYS A 324 5.24 1.30 17.75
N ALA A 325 4.45 0.37 17.22
CA ALA A 325 4.40 -1.01 17.71
C ALA A 325 5.72 -1.76 17.49
N HIS A 326 6.48 -1.39 16.45
CA HIS A 326 7.83 -1.90 16.18
C HIS A 326 8.91 -1.22 17.04
N GLY A 327 8.56 -0.21 17.86
CA GLY A 327 9.49 0.50 18.75
C GLY A 327 10.11 1.77 18.16
N MET A 328 9.55 2.28 17.06
CA MET A 328 10.03 3.49 16.37
C MET A 328 9.01 4.63 16.54
N ASP A 329 9.44 5.77 17.09
CA ASP A 329 8.60 6.97 17.15
C ASP A 329 8.46 7.65 15.78
N PHE A 330 7.61 8.67 15.72
CA PHE A 330 7.28 9.31 14.44
C PHE A 330 8.44 10.08 13.82
N GLU A 331 9.22 10.79 14.62
CA GLU A 331 10.40 11.50 14.18
C GLU A 331 11.44 10.52 13.62
N SER A 332 11.72 9.45 14.34
CA SER A 332 12.64 8.38 13.90
C SER A 332 12.15 7.72 12.62
N LEU A 333 10.84 7.51 12.47
CA LEU A 333 10.22 6.96 11.25
C LEU A 333 10.46 7.89 10.06
N CYS A 334 10.19 9.19 10.19
CA CYS A 334 10.40 10.16 9.11
C CYS A 334 11.87 10.24 8.70
N TRP A 335 12.79 10.24 9.69
CA TRP A 335 14.23 10.18 9.43
C TRP A 335 14.61 8.92 8.67
N HIS A 336 14.13 7.77 9.15
CA HIS A 336 14.46 6.47 8.58
C HIS A 336 14.01 6.36 7.12
N ILE A 337 12.79 6.82 6.81
CA ILE A 337 12.27 6.86 5.44
C ILE A 337 13.10 7.81 4.58
N LEU A 338 13.45 9.02 5.08
CA LEU A 338 14.27 9.97 4.32
C LEU A 338 15.68 9.41 4.06
N ALA A 339 16.26 8.71 5.03
CA ALA A 339 17.61 8.14 4.93
C ALA A 339 17.76 7.10 3.81
N GLN A 340 16.66 6.53 3.30
CA GLN A 340 16.66 5.63 2.14
C GLN A 340 17.07 6.35 0.83
N THR A 341 17.08 7.69 0.84
CA THR A 341 17.44 8.52 -0.32
C THR A 341 18.93 8.86 -0.41
N VAL A 342 19.74 8.42 0.54
CA VAL A 342 21.20 8.70 0.64
C VAL A 342 22.06 7.55 0.12
#